data_2d614ac6dd06b33d98fd60f915794d77
#
_entry.id   2d614ac6dd06b33d98fd60f915794d77
#
_cell.length_a   1.000
_cell.length_b   1.000
_cell.length_c   1.000
_cell.angle_alpha   90.00
_cell.angle_beta   90.00
_cell.angle_gamma   90.00
#
_symmetry.space_group_name_H-M   'P 1'
#
loop_
_entity.id
_entity.type
_entity.pdbx_description
1 polymer ?
#
loop_
_entity_poly.entity_id
_entity_poly.type
_entity_poly.pdbx_seq_one_letter_code
_entity_poly.pdbx_strand_id
1 'polypeptide(L)'
;MSNIVLHKPAELQAMADNVYQSGMFGLKNKNQVYTLMLIAQSEGLHPIEAVQQYNVINGLPAMKTIEKHTRFNKSGGKLKWIEATDKIAKAEMTHPSYDGVYLSEFTIEEASLMGLLSKDNWKKMPKKMLMARCLSSGINAIAPDCLGNVKYTVEDIQDGLIEVQQVEEQPKEEIIECETIEPK
;
A
#
# COMPACT_ATOMS: atom_id res chain seq x y z
N MET A 1 5.31 19.27 15.28
CA MET A 1 6.16 18.06 15.20
C MET A 1 5.52 17.03 16.08
N SER A 2 4.92 16.00 15.51
CA SER A 2 4.36 14.90 16.28
C SER A 2 5.52 14.12 16.90
N ASN A 3 5.49 13.94 18.24
CA ASN A 3 6.43 13.06 18.92
C ASN A 3 6.20 11.63 18.40
N ILE A 4 7.10 11.13 17.57
CA ILE A 4 7.06 9.74 17.12
C ILE A 4 7.43 8.89 18.34
N VAL A 5 6.47 8.13 18.86
CA VAL A 5 6.70 7.16 19.93
C VAL A 5 7.21 5.89 19.28
N LEU A 6 8.50 5.60 19.47
CA LEU A 6 9.09 4.32 19.05
C LEU A 6 8.72 3.25 20.08
N HIS A 7 7.92 2.28 19.66
CA HIS A 7 7.57 1.11 20.49
C HIS A 7 8.69 0.07 20.45
N LYS A 8 8.91 -0.57 21.59
CA LYS A 8 9.86 -1.69 21.69
C LYS A 8 9.32 -2.92 20.92
N PRO A 9 10.18 -3.82 20.44
CA PRO A 9 9.74 -5.02 19.72
C PRO A 9 8.69 -5.84 20.46
N ALA A 10 8.83 -6.00 21.80
CA ALA A 10 7.87 -6.73 22.62
C ALA A 10 6.49 -6.05 22.68
N GLU A 11 6.44 -4.71 22.71
CA GLU A 11 5.19 -3.94 22.69
C GLU A 11 4.49 -4.08 21.33
N LEU A 12 5.26 -3.97 20.25
CA LEU A 12 4.73 -4.19 18.89
C LEU A 12 4.20 -5.61 18.71
N GLN A 13 4.90 -6.61 19.26
CA GLN A 13 4.46 -8.00 19.21
C GLN A 13 3.14 -8.18 19.97
N ALA A 14 3.01 -7.62 21.16
CA ALA A 14 1.76 -7.67 21.92
C ALA A 14 0.61 -6.97 21.20
N MET A 15 0.86 -5.81 20.57
CA MET A 15 -0.14 -5.14 19.73
C MET A 15 -0.56 -6.01 18.55
N ALA A 16 0.40 -6.61 17.86
CA ALA A 16 0.14 -7.47 16.70
C ALA A 16 -0.68 -8.70 17.08
N ASP A 17 -0.39 -9.32 18.22
CA ASP A 17 -1.15 -10.46 18.74
C ASP A 17 -2.60 -10.06 19.05
N ASN A 18 -2.82 -8.93 19.71
CA ASN A 18 -4.17 -8.43 20.01
C ASN A 18 -4.95 -8.10 18.75
N VAL A 19 -4.35 -7.44 17.78
CA VAL A 19 -4.98 -7.10 16.49
C VAL A 19 -5.33 -8.37 15.72
N TYR A 20 -4.44 -9.35 15.66
CA TYR A 20 -4.67 -10.63 15.02
C TYR A 20 -5.82 -11.39 15.68
N GLN A 21 -5.81 -11.50 17.03
CA GLN A 21 -6.83 -12.21 17.78
C GLN A 21 -8.22 -11.56 17.66
N SER A 22 -8.28 -10.24 17.48
CA SER A 22 -9.54 -9.52 17.31
C SER A 22 -10.30 -9.93 16.03
N GLY A 23 -9.62 -10.44 15.01
CA GLY A 23 -10.20 -10.76 13.71
C GLY A 23 -10.74 -9.57 12.90
N MET A 24 -10.69 -8.35 13.45
CA MET A 24 -11.38 -7.17 12.89
C MET A 24 -10.86 -6.73 11.53
N PHE A 25 -9.60 -6.99 11.23
CA PHE A 25 -8.94 -6.48 10.00
C PHE A 25 -8.78 -7.55 8.91
N GLY A 26 -9.28 -8.77 9.13
CA GLY A 26 -9.21 -9.88 8.17
C GLY A 26 -7.79 -10.36 7.82
N LEU A 27 -6.81 -10.01 8.65
CA LEU A 27 -5.43 -10.46 8.49
C LEU A 27 -5.29 -11.91 8.98
N LYS A 28 -4.67 -12.75 8.14
CA LYS A 28 -4.63 -14.21 8.35
C LYS A 28 -3.39 -14.70 9.07
N ASN A 29 -2.39 -13.84 9.25
CA ASN A 29 -1.09 -14.22 9.82
C ASN A 29 -0.59 -13.11 10.76
N LYS A 30 -0.28 -13.48 12.00
CA LYS A 30 0.16 -12.51 13.01
C LYS A 30 1.52 -11.88 12.66
N ASN A 31 2.42 -12.62 11.99
CA ASN A 31 3.70 -12.07 11.55
C ASN A 31 3.52 -11.00 10.47
N GLN A 32 2.51 -11.14 9.61
CA GLN A 32 2.15 -10.08 8.65
C GLN A 32 1.65 -8.83 9.37
N VAL A 33 0.83 -8.98 10.42
CA VAL A 33 0.40 -7.84 11.25
C VAL A 33 1.60 -7.13 11.85
N TYR A 34 2.51 -7.89 12.47
CA TYR A 34 3.73 -7.36 13.07
C TYR A 34 4.61 -6.62 12.04
N THR A 35 4.81 -7.22 10.85
CA THR A 35 5.58 -6.59 9.78
C THR A 35 4.95 -5.29 9.29
N LEU A 36 3.62 -5.24 9.12
CA LEU A 36 2.93 -4.01 8.78
C LEU A 36 3.11 -2.92 9.85
N MET A 37 3.07 -3.30 11.13
CA MET A 37 3.31 -2.37 12.24
C MET A 37 4.74 -1.83 12.27
N LEU A 38 5.75 -2.65 11.89
CA LEU A 38 7.13 -2.19 11.71
C LEU A 38 7.24 -1.18 10.56
N ILE A 39 6.55 -1.44 9.44
CA ILE A 39 6.50 -0.49 8.30
C ILE A 39 5.90 0.85 8.76
N ALA A 40 4.76 0.84 9.45
CA ALA A 40 4.16 2.07 9.97
C ALA A 40 5.10 2.82 10.90
N GLN A 41 5.76 2.12 11.83
CA GLN A 41 6.71 2.75 12.74
C GLN A 41 7.89 3.37 11.99
N SER A 42 8.42 2.73 10.95
CA SER A 42 9.50 3.28 10.12
C SER A 42 9.07 4.52 9.33
N GLU A 43 7.78 4.67 9.06
CA GLU A 43 7.17 5.84 8.42
C GLU A 43 6.74 6.93 9.43
N GLY A 44 7.01 6.73 10.71
CA GLY A 44 6.62 7.67 11.76
C GLY A 44 5.12 7.67 12.06
N LEU A 45 4.42 6.61 11.70
CA LEU A 45 3.00 6.41 11.97
C LEU A 45 2.79 5.56 13.22
N HIS A 46 1.62 5.68 13.83
CA HIS A 46 1.25 4.78 14.91
C HIS A 46 1.05 3.35 14.35
N PRO A 47 1.54 2.28 15.02
CA PRO A 47 1.49 0.91 14.50
C PRO A 47 0.10 0.44 14.05
N ILE A 48 -0.98 0.86 14.73
CA ILE A 48 -2.34 0.48 14.36
C ILE A 48 -2.79 1.06 13.00
N GLU A 49 -2.19 2.15 12.55
CA GLU A 49 -2.54 2.75 11.27
C GLU A 49 -2.18 1.84 10.10
N ALA A 50 -1.14 1.01 10.27
CA ALA A 50 -0.70 0.08 9.25
C ALA A 50 -1.82 -0.86 8.78
N VAL A 51 -2.56 -1.44 9.70
CA VAL A 51 -3.65 -2.39 9.37
C VAL A 51 -4.85 -1.71 8.72
N GLN A 52 -4.95 -0.38 8.87
CA GLN A 52 -5.98 0.42 8.22
C GLN A 52 -5.56 0.87 6.82
N GLN A 53 -4.27 1.21 6.63
CA GLN A 53 -3.74 1.78 5.40
C GLN A 53 -3.31 0.73 4.38
N TYR A 54 -2.90 -0.45 4.85
CA TYR A 54 -2.37 -1.51 3.99
C TYR A 54 -3.24 -2.76 4.00
N ASN A 55 -3.21 -3.48 2.90
CA ASN A 55 -3.63 -4.87 2.78
C ASN A 55 -2.41 -5.75 2.52
N VAL A 56 -2.54 -7.05 2.78
CA VAL A 56 -1.53 -8.03 2.36
C VAL A 56 -2.12 -8.83 1.20
N ILE A 57 -1.53 -8.69 0.02
CA ILE A 57 -1.95 -9.37 -1.21
C ILE A 57 -0.78 -10.24 -1.69
N ASN A 58 -1.00 -11.54 -1.78
CA ASN A 58 0.04 -12.51 -2.19
C ASN A 58 1.35 -12.37 -1.37
N GLY A 59 1.24 -12.11 -0.06
CA GLY A 59 2.39 -11.91 0.82
C GLY A 59 3.03 -10.53 0.78
N LEU A 60 2.63 -9.64 -0.12
CA LEU A 60 3.16 -8.28 -0.24
C LEU A 60 2.24 -7.25 0.45
N PRO A 61 2.82 -6.26 1.15
CA PRO A 61 2.06 -5.11 1.62
C PRO A 61 1.62 -4.26 0.42
N ALA A 62 0.34 -3.91 0.38
CA ALA A 62 -0.26 -3.10 -0.67
C ALA A 62 -1.00 -1.92 -0.04
N MET A 63 -0.67 -0.70 -0.46
CA MET A 63 -1.37 0.50 0.00
C MET A 63 -2.77 0.56 -0.60
N LYS A 64 -3.76 0.95 0.20
CA LYS A 64 -5.09 1.24 -0.33
C LYS A 64 -5.04 2.50 -1.18
N THR A 65 -5.70 2.50 -2.34
CA THR A 65 -5.72 3.66 -3.26
C THR A 65 -6.21 4.94 -2.57
N ILE A 66 -7.18 4.82 -1.67
CA ILE A 66 -7.66 5.97 -0.87
C ILE A 66 -6.55 6.55 0.01
N GLU A 67 -5.69 5.71 0.60
CA GLU A 67 -4.58 6.18 1.41
C GLU A 67 -3.50 6.85 0.56
N LYS A 68 -3.21 6.30 -0.62
CA LYS A 68 -2.32 6.92 -1.61
C LYS A 68 -2.76 8.35 -1.94
N HIS A 69 -4.06 8.54 -2.21
CA HIS A 69 -4.64 9.85 -2.44
C HIS A 69 -4.55 10.77 -1.21
N THR A 70 -4.79 10.22 -0.02
CA THR A 70 -4.70 10.96 1.24
C THR A 70 -3.29 11.49 1.48
N ARG A 71 -2.26 10.66 1.27
CA ARG A 71 -0.85 11.04 1.40
C ARG A 71 -0.46 12.11 0.37
N PHE A 72 -0.91 11.95 -0.87
CA PHE A 72 -0.71 12.95 -1.91
C PHE A 72 -1.29 14.31 -1.53
N ASN A 73 -2.52 14.35 -1.03
CA ASN A 73 -3.14 15.60 -0.58
C ASN A 73 -2.43 16.20 0.63
N LYS A 74 -2.02 15.38 1.61
CA LYS A 74 -1.29 15.83 2.81
C LYS A 74 0.08 16.43 2.46
N SER A 75 0.73 15.95 1.39
CA SER A 75 2.01 16.48 0.91
C SER A 75 1.87 17.75 0.05
N GLY A 76 0.64 18.26 -0.12
CA GLY A 76 0.34 19.49 -0.88
C GLY A 76 -0.10 19.22 -2.32
N GLY A 77 -0.28 17.96 -2.70
CA GLY A 77 -0.83 17.60 -4.01
C GLY A 77 -2.28 18.02 -4.18
N LYS A 78 -2.67 18.36 -5.39
CA LYS A 78 -4.04 18.66 -5.78
C LYS A 78 -4.41 17.87 -7.02
N LEU A 79 -5.64 17.37 -7.03
CA LEU A 79 -6.18 16.60 -8.14
C LEU A 79 -7.52 17.20 -8.54
N LYS A 80 -7.71 17.38 -9.87
CA LYS A 80 -8.96 17.80 -10.48
C LYS A 80 -9.31 16.81 -11.58
N TRP A 81 -10.43 16.11 -11.43
CA TRP A 81 -10.95 15.24 -12.48
C TRP A 81 -11.46 16.07 -13.64
N ILE A 82 -10.95 15.79 -14.84
CA ILE A 82 -11.45 16.38 -16.11
C ILE A 82 -12.56 15.49 -16.65
N GLU A 83 -12.31 14.18 -16.67
CA GLU A 83 -13.25 13.18 -17.13
C GLU A 83 -13.13 11.92 -16.29
N ALA A 84 -14.26 11.30 -15.97
CA ALA A 84 -14.30 10.03 -15.24
C ALA A 84 -15.56 9.26 -15.67
N THR A 85 -15.38 8.42 -16.68
CA THR A 85 -16.42 7.55 -17.26
C THR A 85 -16.00 6.08 -17.12
N ASP A 86 -16.79 5.17 -17.64
CA ASP A 86 -16.43 3.75 -17.78
C ASP A 86 -15.53 3.44 -19.00
N LYS A 87 -15.11 4.49 -19.74
CA LYS A 87 -14.17 4.37 -20.85
C LYS A 87 -12.83 5.06 -20.58
N ILE A 88 -12.85 6.15 -19.84
CA ILE A 88 -11.65 6.96 -19.59
C ILE A 88 -11.72 7.61 -18.21
N ALA A 89 -10.56 7.68 -17.55
CA ALA A 89 -10.32 8.55 -16.40
C ALA A 89 -9.17 9.50 -16.75
N LYS A 90 -9.41 10.80 -16.59
CA LYS A 90 -8.47 11.87 -16.89
C LYS A 90 -8.48 12.92 -15.81
N ALA A 91 -7.31 13.29 -15.31
CA ALA A 91 -7.16 14.24 -14.23
C ALA A 91 -5.97 15.17 -14.41
N GLU A 92 -6.16 16.43 -14.05
CA GLU A 92 -5.08 17.38 -13.80
C GLU A 92 -4.56 17.18 -12.38
N MET A 93 -3.24 17.11 -12.25
CA MET A 93 -2.57 16.94 -10.96
C MET A 93 -1.45 17.96 -10.82
N THR A 94 -1.31 18.52 -9.63
CA THR A 94 -0.19 19.40 -9.27
C THR A 94 0.39 18.96 -7.94
N HIS A 95 1.70 19.14 -7.77
CA HIS A 95 2.38 18.84 -6.50
C HIS A 95 3.55 19.82 -6.32
N PRO A 96 3.89 20.23 -5.08
CA PRO A 96 5.01 21.16 -4.83
C PRO A 96 6.38 20.69 -5.36
N SER A 97 6.60 19.38 -5.51
CA SER A 97 7.83 18.82 -6.08
C SER A 97 7.83 18.71 -7.61
N TYR A 98 6.77 19.16 -8.29
CA TYR A 98 6.64 19.06 -9.74
C TYR A 98 6.21 20.39 -10.34
N ASP A 99 7.00 20.91 -11.28
CA ASP A 99 6.69 22.19 -11.93
C ASP A 99 5.57 22.02 -12.97
N GLY A 100 4.48 22.77 -12.75
CA GLY A 100 3.34 22.81 -13.66
C GLY A 100 2.22 21.83 -13.34
N VAL A 101 1.42 21.54 -14.35
CA VAL A 101 0.26 20.65 -14.27
C VAL A 101 0.58 19.35 -15.00
N TYR A 102 0.47 18.24 -14.30
CA TYR A 102 0.59 16.92 -14.90
C TYR A 102 -0.79 16.42 -15.32
N LEU A 103 -0.93 15.98 -16.55
CA LEU A 103 -2.14 15.38 -17.08
C LEU A 103 -2.00 13.86 -16.99
N SER A 104 -2.72 13.25 -16.06
CA SER A 104 -2.81 11.80 -15.93
C SER A 104 -4.05 11.30 -16.67
N GLU A 105 -3.90 10.23 -17.42
CA GLU A 105 -4.97 9.60 -18.18
C GLU A 105 -4.82 8.08 -18.14
N PHE A 106 -5.95 7.36 -18.11
CA PHE A 106 -5.99 5.91 -18.29
C PHE A 106 -7.30 5.51 -18.94
N THR A 107 -7.20 4.72 -20.00
CA THR A 107 -8.34 4.37 -20.87
C THR A 107 -8.73 2.90 -20.77
N ILE A 108 -9.94 2.56 -21.21
CA ILE A 108 -10.43 1.18 -21.26
C ILE A 108 -9.65 0.37 -22.31
N GLU A 109 -9.16 1.03 -23.39
CA GLU A 109 -8.30 0.43 -24.41
C GLU A 109 -6.96 -0.01 -23.80
N GLU A 110 -6.33 0.84 -23.00
CA GLU A 110 -5.11 0.48 -22.27
C GLU A 110 -5.36 -0.70 -21.33
N ALA A 111 -6.47 -0.67 -20.57
CA ALA A 111 -6.88 -1.77 -19.71
C ALA A 111 -7.10 -3.07 -20.50
N SER A 112 -7.63 -2.98 -21.71
CA SER A 112 -7.81 -4.12 -22.62
C SER A 112 -6.49 -4.71 -23.06
N LEU A 113 -5.57 -3.85 -23.52
CA LEU A 113 -4.20 -4.28 -23.92
C LEU A 113 -3.45 -4.97 -22.78
N MET A 114 -3.68 -4.55 -21.54
CA MET A 114 -3.11 -5.18 -20.34
C MET A 114 -3.87 -6.44 -19.88
N GLY A 115 -4.93 -6.86 -20.58
CA GLY A 115 -5.72 -8.04 -20.23
C GLY A 115 -6.57 -7.90 -18.96
N LEU A 116 -6.78 -6.66 -18.48
CA LEU A 116 -7.45 -6.40 -17.19
C LEU A 116 -8.96 -6.60 -17.24
N LEU A 117 -9.58 -6.46 -18.41
CA LEU A 117 -11.04 -6.51 -18.57
C LEU A 117 -11.64 -7.89 -18.28
N SER A 118 -10.83 -8.95 -18.23
CA SER A 118 -11.27 -10.29 -17.83
C SER A 118 -11.58 -10.39 -16.34
N LYS A 119 -11.03 -9.51 -15.51
CA LYS A 119 -11.13 -9.55 -14.05
C LYS A 119 -12.47 -9.01 -13.54
N ASP A 120 -12.99 -9.60 -12.46
CA ASP A 120 -14.31 -9.30 -11.92
C ASP A 120 -14.50 -7.85 -11.49
N ASN A 121 -13.48 -7.24 -10.88
CA ASN A 121 -13.50 -5.83 -10.47
C ASN A 121 -13.63 -4.89 -11.67
N TRP A 122 -12.94 -5.18 -12.77
CA TRP A 122 -13.02 -4.42 -14.01
C TRP A 122 -14.38 -4.55 -14.71
N LYS A 123 -14.99 -5.75 -14.69
CA LYS A 123 -16.34 -5.97 -15.23
C LYS A 123 -17.42 -5.25 -14.43
N LYS A 124 -17.29 -5.26 -13.08
CA LYS A 124 -18.32 -4.72 -12.19
C LYS A 124 -18.23 -3.21 -11.98
N MET A 125 -17.01 -2.66 -12.00
CA MET A 125 -16.75 -1.26 -11.63
C MET A 125 -15.67 -0.62 -12.53
N PRO A 126 -15.82 -0.61 -13.86
CA PRO A 126 -14.77 -0.13 -14.78
C PRO A 126 -14.35 1.31 -14.48
N LYS A 127 -15.29 2.22 -14.27
CA LYS A 127 -15.02 3.61 -13.91
C LYS A 127 -14.11 3.73 -12.68
N LYS A 128 -14.39 2.99 -11.61
CA LYS A 128 -13.58 3.05 -10.38
C LYS A 128 -12.17 2.52 -10.62
N MET A 129 -12.04 1.47 -11.42
CA MET A 129 -10.73 0.89 -11.76
C MET A 129 -9.90 1.85 -12.62
N LEU A 130 -10.52 2.48 -13.63
CA LEU A 130 -9.87 3.51 -14.44
C LEU A 130 -9.40 4.69 -13.59
N MET A 131 -10.26 5.18 -12.69
CA MET A 131 -9.90 6.27 -11.76
C MET A 131 -8.74 5.87 -10.82
N ALA A 132 -8.76 4.66 -10.26
CA ALA A 132 -7.67 4.17 -9.40
C ALA A 132 -6.34 4.10 -10.16
N ARG A 133 -6.36 3.63 -11.41
CA ARG A 133 -5.18 3.57 -12.28
C ARG A 133 -4.65 4.96 -12.64
N CYS A 134 -5.53 5.83 -13.11
CA CYS A 134 -5.19 7.21 -13.46
C CYS A 134 -4.56 7.93 -12.23
N LEU A 135 -5.17 7.82 -11.05
CA LEU A 135 -4.67 8.39 -9.82
C LEU A 135 -3.30 7.82 -9.43
N SER A 136 -3.17 6.49 -9.41
CA SER A 136 -1.94 5.80 -9.01
C SER A 136 -0.78 6.15 -9.93
N SER A 137 -0.99 6.12 -11.24
CA SER A 137 0.01 6.47 -12.25
C SER A 137 0.47 7.92 -12.11
N GLY A 138 -0.49 8.85 -11.99
CA GLY A 138 -0.17 10.27 -11.85
C GLY A 138 0.63 10.58 -10.58
N ILE A 139 0.24 10.03 -9.43
CA ILE A 139 0.99 10.23 -8.18
C ILE A 139 2.39 9.64 -8.27
N ASN A 140 2.55 8.45 -8.85
CA ASN A 140 3.87 7.85 -9.05
C ASN A 140 4.78 8.71 -9.94
N ALA A 141 4.20 9.42 -10.92
CA ALA A 141 4.95 10.25 -11.84
C ALA A 141 5.46 11.56 -11.20
N ILE A 142 4.63 12.22 -10.37
CA ILE A 142 4.95 13.58 -9.91
C ILE A 142 5.27 13.71 -8.43
N ALA A 143 4.93 12.71 -7.62
CA ALA A 143 5.10 12.75 -6.16
C ALA A 143 5.40 11.39 -5.54
N PRO A 144 6.38 10.61 -6.06
CA PRO A 144 6.68 9.27 -5.53
C PRO A 144 7.14 9.31 -4.06
N ASP A 145 7.70 10.42 -3.61
CA ASP A 145 8.25 10.58 -2.26
C ASP A 145 7.16 10.64 -1.18
N CYS A 146 5.92 11.01 -1.55
CA CYS A 146 4.81 11.05 -0.58
C CYS A 146 4.30 9.66 -0.18
N LEU A 147 4.72 8.60 -0.89
CA LEU A 147 4.16 7.26 -0.72
C LEU A 147 4.80 6.45 0.41
N GLY A 148 5.96 6.87 0.92
CA GLY A 148 6.70 6.12 1.93
C GLY A 148 7.32 4.83 1.37
N ASN A 149 7.37 3.78 2.20
CA ASN A 149 8.06 2.53 1.86
C ASN A 149 7.25 1.59 0.95
N VAL A 150 5.93 1.68 0.97
CA VAL A 150 5.02 0.84 0.17
C VAL A 150 4.42 1.67 -0.96
N LYS A 151 4.94 1.48 -2.17
CA LYS A 151 4.57 2.27 -3.36
C LYS A 151 3.44 1.66 -4.18
N TYR A 152 3.17 0.37 -3.99
CA TYR A 152 2.20 -0.38 -4.78
C TYR A 152 0.81 -0.30 -4.15
N THR A 153 -0.20 -0.20 -4.99
CA THR A 153 -1.60 -0.29 -4.54
C THR A 153 -2.10 -1.73 -4.60
N VAL A 154 -3.24 -1.96 -3.96
CA VAL A 154 -3.96 -3.24 -4.02
C VAL A 154 -4.25 -3.62 -5.47
N GLU A 155 -4.69 -2.64 -6.27
CA GLU A 155 -4.99 -2.81 -7.68
C GLU A 155 -3.73 -3.15 -8.49
N ASP A 156 -2.57 -2.54 -8.19
CA ASP A 156 -1.31 -2.83 -8.88
C ASP A 156 -0.93 -4.30 -8.75
N ILE A 157 -1.04 -4.87 -7.54
CA ILE A 157 -0.71 -6.27 -7.30
C ILE A 157 -1.79 -7.20 -7.87
N GLN A 158 -3.08 -6.89 -7.67
CA GLN A 158 -4.17 -7.70 -8.20
C GLN A 158 -4.18 -7.75 -9.72
N ASP A 159 -3.74 -6.70 -10.37
CA ASP A 159 -3.66 -6.63 -11.83
C ASP A 159 -2.39 -7.28 -12.40
N GLY A 160 -1.50 -7.78 -11.53
CA GLY A 160 -0.30 -8.52 -11.95
C GLY A 160 0.80 -7.63 -12.55
N LEU A 161 0.80 -6.34 -12.23
CA LEU A 161 1.88 -5.43 -12.65
C LEU A 161 3.19 -5.67 -11.87
N ILE A 162 3.10 -6.43 -10.79
CA ILE A 162 4.23 -6.77 -9.94
C ILE A 162 4.32 -8.27 -9.88
N GLU A 163 5.41 -8.81 -10.39
CA GLU A 163 5.73 -10.23 -10.23
C GLU A 163 6.08 -10.48 -8.77
N VAL A 164 5.21 -11.23 -8.10
CA VAL A 164 5.49 -11.74 -6.77
C VAL A 164 6.43 -12.93 -6.94
N GLN A 165 7.70 -12.77 -6.64
CA GLN A 165 8.56 -13.93 -6.44
C GLN A 165 7.98 -14.69 -5.25
N GLN A 166 7.44 -15.88 -5.51
CA GLN A 166 7.06 -16.81 -4.45
C GLN A 166 8.34 -17.19 -3.71
N VAL A 167 8.54 -16.59 -2.55
CA VAL A 167 9.51 -17.09 -1.61
C VAL A 167 8.94 -18.42 -1.13
N GLU A 168 9.51 -19.54 -1.57
CA GLU A 168 9.23 -20.84 -0.98
C GLU A 168 9.36 -20.71 0.53
N GLU A 169 8.35 -21.15 1.27
CA GLU A 169 8.40 -21.17 2.73
C GLU A 169 9.65 -21.96 3.14
N GLN A 170 10.67 -21.24 3.59
CA GLN A 170 11.83 -21.91 4.17
C GLN A 170 11.34 -22.68 5.40
N PRO A 171 11.75 -23.93 5.56
CA PRO A 171 11.42 -24.70 6.76
C PRO A 171 11.88 -23.88 7.98
N LYS A 172 11.01 -23.80 8.98
CA LYS A 172 11.29 -23.10 10.22
C LYS A 172 12.59 -23.63 10.82
N GLU A 173 13.67 -22.87 10.68
CA GLU A 173 14.85 -23.11 11.48
C GLU A 173 14.46 -22.92 12.94
N GLU A 174 14.69 -23.94 13.76
CA GLU A 174 14.55 -23.88 15.21
C GLU A 174 15.45 -22.75 15.72
N ILE A 175 14.84 -21.83 16.45
CA ILE A 175 15.58 -20.74 17.10
C ILE A 175 16.53 -21.41 18.08
N ILE A 176 17.82 -21.41 17.76
CA ILE A 176 18.88 -21.79 18.69
C ILE A 176 18.89 -20.71 19.79
N GLU A 177 18.39 -21.05 20.97
CA GLU A 177 18.52 -20.19 22.15
C GLU A 177 20.01 -19.96 22.41
N CYS A 178 20.46 -18.72 22.26
CA CYS A 178 21.79 -18.32 22.70
C CYS A 178 21.85 -18.40 24.22
N GLU A 179 22.55 -19.39 24.75
CA GLU A 179 22.89 -19.46 26.16
C GLU A 179 23.63 -18.17 26.58
N THR A 180 23.08 -17.47 27.55
CA THR A 180 23.72 -16.32 28.17
C THR A 180 24.95 -16.80 28.99
N ILE A 181 26.15 -16.50 28.44
CA ILE A 181 27.39 -16.72 29.20
C ILE A 181 27.44 -15.64 30.30
N GLU A 182 27.26 -16.05 31.56
CA GLU A 182 27.52 -15.20 32.73
C GLU A 182 29.04 -14.97 32.83
N PRO A 183 29.48 -13.70 32.99
CA PRO A 183 30.90 -13.44 33.26
C PRO A 183 31.26 -13.82 34.67
N LYS A 184 32.37 -14.57 34.82
CA LYS A 184 33.02 -14.89 36.10
C LYS A 184 33.70 -13.66 36.67
#